data_5b5528bd17e6a5bbdd683df042722bcf
#
_entry.id   5b5528bd17e6a5bbdd683df042722bcf
#
_cell.length_a   1.000
_cell.length_b   1.000
_cell.length_c   1.000
_cell.angle_alpha   90.00
_cell.angle_beta   90.00
_cell.angle_gamma   90.00
#
_symmetry.space_group_name_H-M   'P 1'
#
loop_
_entity.id
_entity.type
_entity.pdbx_description
1 polymer ?
#
loop_
_entity_poly.entity_id
_entity_poly.type
_entity_poly.pdbx_seq_one_letter_code
_entity_poly.pdbx_strand_id
1 'polypeptide(L)'
;VFPSDYLCNTSIESKKKPVIFSKNKIKDGYMGLDIGPLSTKRFQSILNDAVTIFWNGPMGVFENKNYEEGTKRLASSIAELTEKEAESIIGGGDSASALRKYKLTKNVTHLSTGGGASLELLSGKTLPALQRLEI
;
A
#
# COMPACT_ATOMS: atom_id res chain seq x y z
N VAL A 1 1.86 10.61 7.89
CA VAL A 1 2.94 9.79 8.47
C VAL A 1 3.78 9.20 7.35
N PHE A 2 5.11 9.24 7.50
CA PHE A 2 6.06 8.70 6.51
C PHE A 2 6.83 7.51 7.10
N PRO A 3 7.36 6.60 6.26
CA PRO A 3 8.24 5.54 6.71
C PRO A 3 9.47 6.07 7.44
N SER A 4 9.90 5.38 8.47
CA SER A 4 11.10 5.67 9.26
C SER A 4 12.30 4.80 8.88
N ASP A 5 12.04 3.66 8.24
CA ASP A 5 13.03 2.72 7.73
C ASP A 5 12.59 2.10 6.41
N TYR A 6 13.56 1.63 5.64
CA TYR A 6 13.37 1.06 4.31
C TYR A 6 14.19 -0.21 4.15
N LEU A 7 13.65 -1.16 3.43
CA LEU A 7 14.37 -2.32 2.93
C LEU A 7 15.00 -1.96 1.59
N CYS A 8 16.32 -1.95 1.54
CA CYS A 8 17.08 -1.41 0.41
C CYS A 8 18.00 -2.45 -0.23
N ASN A 9 18.31 -2.23 -1.50
CA ASN A 9 19.34 -2.94 -2.22
C ASN A 9 19.93 -2.04 -3.32
N THR A 10 20.94 -2.51 -4.04
CA THR A 10 21.58 -1.79 -5.15
C THR A 10 20.79 -1.87 -6.46
N SER A 11 19.90 -2.87 -6.60
CA SER A 11 18.92 -3.01 -7.68
C SER A 11 17.80 -3.97 -7.27
N ILE A 12 16.70 -3.97 -8.01
CA ILE A 12 15.56 -4.90 -7.78
C ILE A 12 15.99 -6.35 -8.00
N GLU A 13 16.85 -6.60 -8.98
CA GLU A 13 17.35 -7.93 -9.36
C GLU A 13 18.57 -8.38 -8.56
N SER A 14 19.04 -7.57 -7.61
CA SER A 14 20.21 -7.88 -6.81
C SER A 14 20.06 -9.22 -6.09
N LYS A 15 21.06 -10.09 -6.25
CA LYS A 15 21.16 -11.36 -5.52
C LYS A 15 21.68 -11.18 -4.09
N LYS A 16 22.13 -9.99 -3.73
CA LYS A 16 22.58 -9.68 -2.37
C LYS A 16 21.40 -9.61 -1.43
N LYS A 17 21.62 -9.99 -0.19
CA LYS A 17 20.61 -9.86 0.86
C LYS A 17 20.23 -8.37 1.05
N PRO A 18 18.93 -8.03 1.09
CA PRO A 18 18.51 -6.66 1.35
C PRO A 18 19.02 -6.13 2.69
N VAL A 19 19.24 -4.82 2.78
CA VAL A 19 19.71 -4.12 3.98
C VAL A 19 18.68 -3.12 4.43
N ILE A 20 18.48 -2.99 5.74
CA ILE A 20 17.57 -2.01 6.33
C ILE A 20 18.34 -0.73 6.59
N PHE A 21 17.82 0.38 6.08
CA PHE A 21 18.31 1.73 6.38
C PHE A 21 17.22 2.58 7.02
N SER A 22 17.63 3.45 7.96
CA SER A 22 16.76 4.51 8.47
C SER A 22 16.55 5.58 7.40
N LYS A 23 15.44 6.33 7.48
CA LYS A 23 14.97 7.32 6.49
C LYS A 23 16.08 8.23 5.92
N ASN A 24 16.97 8.75 6.74
CA ASN A 24 17.99 9.72 6.30
C ASN A 24 19.41 9.11 6.19
N LYS A 25 19.50 7.76 6.14
CA LYS A 25 20.78 7.04 6.17
C LYS A 25 20.92 6.04 5.03
N ILE A 26 20.10 6.16 3.98
CA ILE A 26 20.26 5.32 2.78
C ILE A 26 21.58 5.75 2.12
N LYS A 27 22.49 4.78 1.95
CA LYS A 27 23.80 5.01 1.34
C LYS A 27 23.68 5.19 -0.17
N ASP A 28 24.64 5.95 -0.72
CA ASP A 28 24.76 6.10 -2.18
C ASP A 28 24.84 4.73 -2.86
N GLY A 29 24.20 4.61 -4.01
CA GLY A 29 24.10 3.36 -4.76
C GLY A 29 23.05 2.37 -4.23
N TYR A 30 22.32 2.69 -3.16
CA TYR A 30 21.18 1.92 -2.69
C TYR A 30 19.86 2.63 -3.01
N MET A 31 18.81 1.85 -3.23
CA MET A 31 17.43 2.32 -3.40
C MET A 31 16.51 1.63 -2.41
N GLY A 32 15.49 2.35 -1.93
CA GLY A 32 14.41 1.78 -1.13
C GLY A 32 13.49 0.95 -2.02
N LEU A 33 13.31 -0.32 -1.70
CA LEU A 33 12.51 -1.27 -2.48
C LEU A 33 11.26 -1.76 -1.73
N ASP A 34 11.24 -1.57 -0.41
CA ASP A 34 10.06 -1.77 0.43
C ASP A 34 10.20 -0.89 1.69
N ILE A 35 9.11 -0.72 2.42
CA ILE A 35 9.18 -0.15 3.76
C ILE A 35 9.83 -1.15 4.71
N GLY A 36 10.56 -0.63 5.71
CA GLY A 36 11.19 -1.48 6.71
C GLY A 36 10.22 -1.99 7.78
N PRO A 37 10.68 -2.91 8.63
CA PRO A 37 9.84 -3.55 9.65
C PRO A 37 9.31 -2.59 10.72
N LEU A 38 10.05 -1.53 11.07
CA LEU A 38 9.58 -0.51 12.02
C LEU A 38 8.44 0.31 11.43
N SER A 39 8.58 0.71 10.15
CA SER A 39 7.53 1.42 9.40
C SER A 39 6.27 0.58 9.27
N THR A 40 6.42 -0.69 8.91
CA THR A 40 5.31 -1.65 8.79
C THR A 40 4.53 -1.74 10.11
N LYS A 41 5.24 -1.96 11.22
CA LYS A 41 4.64 -2.06 12.56
C LYS A 41 3.92 -0.78 12.98
N ARG A 42 4.53 0.37 12.70
CA ARG A 42 3.93 1.68 12.99
C ARG A 42 2.67 1.91 12.17
N PHE A 43 2.67 1.58 10.88
CA PHE A 43 1.49 1.74 10.03
C PHE A 43 0.36 0.80 10.44
N GLN A 44 0.66 -0.44 10.79
CA GLN A 44 -0.32 -1.37 11.36
C GLN A 44 -0.95 -0.82 12.66
N SER A 45 -0.12 -0.23 13.55
CA SER A 45 -0.62 0.39 14.78
C SER A 45 -1.57 1.57 14.50
N ILE A 46 -1.28 2.40 13.50
CA ILE A 46 -2.14 3.52 13.12
C ILE A 46 -3.45 3.01 12.50
N LEU A 47 -3.40 1.95 11.72
CA LEU A 47 -4.59 1.37 11.10
C LEU A 47 -5.56 0.77 12.11
N ASN A 48 -5.09 0.31 13.27
CA ASN A 48 -5.93 -0.36 14.27
C ASN A 48 -7.13 0.49 14.76
N ASP A 49 -7.00 1.80 14.72
CA ASP A 49 -8.06 2.73 15.14
C ASP A 49 -8.89 3.24 13.95
N ALA A 50 -8.63 2.75 12.74
CA ALA A 50 -9.31 3.22 11.54
C ALA A 50 -10.69 2.57 11.38
N VAL A 51 -11.72 3.39 11.19
CA VAL A 51 -13.08 2.98 10.84
C VAL A 51 -13.24 2.90 9.32
N THR A 52 -12.57 3.79 8.59
CA THR A 52 -12.55 3.80 7.12
C THR A 52 -11.10 3.86 6.64
N ILE A 53 -10.76 2.98 5.71
CA ILE A 53 -9.42 2.86 5.14
C ILE A 53 -9.50 3.05 3.63
N PHE A 54 -8.75 4.01 3.10
CA PHE A 54 -8.52 4.13 1.67
C PHE A 54 -7.05 3.79 1.36
N TRP A 55 -6.83 2.70 0.64
CA TRP A 55 -5.49 2.25 0.25
C TRP A 55 -5.28 2.35 -1.25
N ASN A 56 -4.28 3.11 -1.68
CA ASN A 56 -3.93 3.26 -3.08
C ASN A 56 -2.41 3.20 -3.28
N GLY A 57 -1.95 2.14 -3.90
CA GLY A 57 -0.56 1.83 -4.19
C GLY A 57 0.10 0.89 -3.17
N PRO A 58 0.94 -0.04 -3.64
CA PRO A 58 1.73 -0.92 -2.77
C PRO A 58 2.82 -0.15 -2.02
N MET A 59 3.34 -0.74 -0.96
CA MET A 59 4.40 -0.14 -0.13
C MET A 59 5.80 -0.36 -0.71
N GLY A 60 5.99 -1.41 -1.48
CA GLY A 60 7.26 -1.80 -2.09
C GLY A 60 7.06 -2.55 -3.39
N VAL A 61 8.15 -3.12 -3.91
CA VAL A 61 8.17 -3.95 -5.13
C VAL A 61 7.59 -5.32 -4.81
N PHE A 62 6.27 -5.36 -4.60
CA PHE A 62 5.54 -6.55 -4.11
C PHE A 62 5.60 -7.74 -5.08
N GLU A 63 5.95 -7.54 -6.33
CA GLU A 63 6.17 -8.60 -7.33
C GLU A 63 7.38 -9.46 -6.98
N ASN A 64 8.38 -8.88 -6.31
CA ASN A 64 9.57 -9.58 -5.85
C ASN A 64 9.42 -10.01 -4.39
N LYS A 65 9.61 -11.33 -4.14
CA LYS A 65 9.48 -11.92 -2.79
C LYS A 65 10.37 -11.29 -1.73
N ASN A 66 11.48 -10.67 -2.13
CA ASN A 66 12.40 -10.01 -1.20
C ASN A 66 11.85 -8.66 -0.69
N TYR A 67 10.87 -8.05 -1.38
CA TYR A 67 10.39 -6.69 -1.15
C TYR A 67 8.86 -6.61 -1.06
N GLU A 68 8.18 -7.74 -0.82
CA GLU A 68 6.72 -7.81 -0.73
C GLU A 68 6.16 -7.65 0.69
N GLU A 69 7.01 -7.78 1.70
CA GLU A 69 6.54 -7.98 3.09
C GLU A 69 5.77 -6.76 3.63
N GLY A 70 6.21 -5.55 3.32
CA GLY A 70 5.50 -4.34 3.71
C GLY A 70 4.09 -4.28 3.16
N THR A 71 3.94 -4.51 1.85
CA THR A 71 2.65 -4.55 1.16
C THR A 71 1.77 -5.68 1.70
N LYS A 72 2.32 -6.88 1.86
CA LYS A 72 1.60 -8.05 2.32
C LYS A 72 1.04 -7.88 3.74
N ARG A 73 1.85 -7.36 4.66
CA ARG A 73 1.42 -7.13 6.05
C ARG A 73 0.33 -6.08 6.15
N LEU A 74 0.44 -4.98 5.42
CA LEU A 74 -0.61 -3.97 5.43
C LEU A 74 -1.89 -4.48 4.77
N ALA A 75 -1.81 -5.20 3.66
CA ALA A 75 -2.96 -5.85 3.04
C ALA A 75 -3.67 -6.81 4.01
N SER A 76 -2.91 -7.63 4.76
CA SER A 76 -3.47 -8.53 5.77
C SER A 76 -4.14 -7.76 6.91
N SER A 77 -3.51 -6.69 7.41
CA SER A 77 -4.11 -5.86 8.47
C SER A 77 -5.40 -5.19 8.01
N ILE A 78 -5.45 -4.69 6.77
CA ILE A 78 -6.68 -4.11 6.19
C ILE A 78 -7.78 -5.18 6.12
N ALA A 79 -7.46 -6.38 5.65
CA ALA A 79 -8.42 -7.49 5.59
C ALA A 79 -8.97 -7.85 6.99
N GLU A 80 -8.10 -7.98 7.99
CA GLU A 80 -8.48 -8.27 9.38
C GLU A 80 -9.37 -7.16 9.99
N LEU A 81 -9.09 -5.90 9.67
CA LEU A 81 -9.90 -4.76 10.14
C LEU A 81 -11.25 -4.72 9.43
N THR A 82 -11.30 -5.09 8.15
CA THR A 82 -12.56 -5.21 7.40
C THR A 82 -13.46 -6.30 7.99
N GLU A 83 -12.91 -7.42 8.42
CA GLU A 83 -13.65 -8.46 9.15
C GLU A 83 -14.19 -7.96 10.50
N LYS A 84 -13.60 -6.89 11.06
CA LYS A 84 -14.03 -6.20 12.28
C LYS A 84 -14.87 -4.94 12.00
N GLU A 85 -15.54 -4.91 10.87
CA GLU A 85 -16.48 -3.86 10.44
C GLU A 85 -15.83 -2.52 10.01
N ALA A 86 -14.51 -2.44 9.81
CA ALA A 86 -13.92 -1.28 9.15
C ALA A 86 -14.28 -1.28 7.66
N GLU A 87 -14.59 -0.12 7.10
CA GLU A 87 -14.82 0.04 5.67
C GLU A 87 -13.47 0.21 4.94
N SER A 88 -13.16 -0.70 4.02
CA SER A 88 -11.91 -0.67 3.25
C SER A 88 -12.15 -0.47 1.76
N ILE A 89 -11.61 0.61 1.22
CA ILE A 89 -11.69 0.99 -0.18
C ILE A 89 -10.28 0.91 -0.77
N ILE A 90 -10.10 0.04 -1.74
CA ILE A 90 -8.80 -0.19 -2.38
C ILE A 90 -8.82 0.41 -3.77
N GLY A 91 -7.92 1.35 -4.03
CA GLY A 91 -7.78 2.05 -5.30
C GLY A 91 -6.51 1.65 -6.05
N GLY A 92 -6.61 1.58 -7.37
CA GLY A 92 -5.47 1.37 -8.26
C GLY A 92 -5.22 -0.09 -8.64
N GLY A 93 -4.71 -0.26 -9.86
CA GLY A 93 -4.45 -1.58 -10.45
C GLY A 93 -3.40 -2.40 -9.70
N ASP A 94 -2.35 -1.74 -9.19
CA ASP A 94 -1.27 -2.41 -8.47
C ASP A 94 -1.73 -2.89 -7.09
N SER A 95 -2.52 -2.09 -6.36
CA SER A 95 -3.14 -2.52 -5.10
C SER A 95 -4.07 -3.71 -5.31
N ALA A 96 -4.88 -3.66 -6.37
CA ALA A 96 -5.74 -4.77 -6.76
C ALA A 96 -4.94 -6.04 -7.12
N SER A 97 -3.79 -5.88 -7.78
CA SER A 97 -2.88 -6.98 -8.13
C SER A 97 -2.22 -7.57 -6.89
N ALA A 98 -1.81 -6.74 -5.93
CA ALA A 98 -1.28 -7.19 -4.64
C ALA A 98 -2.32 -8.01 -3.87
N LEU A 99 -3.57 -7.53 -3.77
CA LEU A 99 -4.66 -8.28 -3.12
C LEU A 99 -4.94 -9.62 -3.80
N ARG A 100 -4.92 -9.67 -5.14
CA ARG A 100 -5.06 -10.94 -5.88
C ARG A 100 -3.92 -11.90 -5.56
N LYS A 101 -2.67 -11.41 -5.55
CA LYS A 101 -1.48 -12.21 -5.20
C LYS A 101 -1.60 -12.84 -3.81
N TYR A 102 -2.10 -12.08 -2.85
CA TYR A 102 -2.26 -12.55 -1.45
C TYR A 102 -3.59 -13.23 -1.17
N LYS A 103 -4.48 -13.36 -2.18
CA LYS A 103 -5.82 -13.97 -2.07
C LYS A 103 -6.75 -13.26 -1.08
N LEU A 104 -6.62 -11.94 -0.97
CA LEU A 104 -7.37 -11.08 -0.04
C LEU A 104 -8.47 -10.25 -0.71
N THR A 105 -8.77 -10.48 -1.99
CA THR A 105 -9.76 -9.68 -2.75
C THR A 105 -11.18 -9.73 -2.20
N LYS A 106 -11.53 -10.80 -1.49
CA LYS A 106 -12.86 -10.97 -0.87
C LYS A 106 -12.93 -10.42 0.56
N ASN A 107 -11.79 -9.99 1.13
CA ASN A 107 -11.68 -9.52 2.50
C ASN A 107 -11.57 -7.98 2.55
N VAL A 108 -12.04 -7.28 1.54
CA VAL A 108 -12.12 -5.81 1.48
C VAL A 108 -13.52 -5.40 1.04
N THR A 109 -13.97 -4.22 1.49
CA THR A 109 -15.33 -3.73 1.21
C THR A 109 -15.49 -3.36 -0.26
N HIS A 110 -14.54 -2.63 -0.83
CA HIS A 110 -14.59 -2.18 -2.22
C HIS A 110 -13.22 -2.23 -2.89
N LEU A 111 -13.19 -2.73 -4.13
CA LEU A 111 -11.98 -2.81 -4.95
C LEU A 111 -12.20 -2.06 -6.27
N SER A 112 -11.46 -0.95 -6.46
CA SER A 112 -11.50 -0.13 -7.67
C SER A 112 -10.18 -0.20 -8.40
N THR A 113 -10.23 -0.38 -9.73
CA THR A 113 -9.05 -0.24 -10.60
C THR A 113 -8.77 1.21 -10.99
N GLY A 114 -9.73 2.12 -10.75
CA GLY A 114 -9.66 3.55 -11.07
C GLY A 114 -8.99 4.40 -9.98
N GLY A 115 -7.79 4.03 -9.51
CA GLY A 115 -7.10 4.70 -8.40
C GLY A 115 -6.88 6.19 -8.58
N GLY A 116 -6.49 6.65 -9.78
CA GLY A 116 -6.30 8.07 -10.10
C GLY A 116 -7.59 8.88 -9.97
N ALA A 117 -8.67 8.41 -10.57
CA ALA A 117 -9.98 9.06 -10.46
C ALA A 117 -10.49 9.10 -9.01
N SER A 118 -10.28 8.02 -8.26
CA SER A 118 -10.64 7.98 -6.82
C SER A 118 -9.88 9.03 -6.02
N LEU A 119 -8.57 9.21 -6.25
CA LEU A 119 -7.75 10.22 -5.59
C LEU A 119 -8.17 11.64 -5.97
N GLU A 120 -8.51 11.90 -7.23
CA GLU A 120 -9.03 13.19 -7.67
C GLU A 120 -10.35 13.53 -7.01
N LEU A 121 -11.27 12.56 -6.93
CA LEU A 121 -12.55 12.72 -6.23
C LEU A 121 -12.34 13.05 -4.74
N LEU A 122 -11.49 12.30 -4.06
CA LEU A 122 -11.16 12.52 -2.65
C LEU A 122 -10.46 13.86 -2.41
N SER A 123 -9.75 14.40 -3.40
CA SER A 123 -9.15 15.74 -3.34
C SER A 123 -10.15 16.88 -3.59
N GLY A 124 -11.43 16.58 -3.78
CA GLY A 124 -12.50 17.55 -4.02
C GLY A 124 -12.58 18.01 -5.49
N LYS A 125 -11.86 17.35 -6.40
CA LYS A 125 -11.97 17.66 -7.83
C LYS A 125 -13.24 17.05 -8.41
N THR A 126 -13.89 17.80 -9.28
CA THR A 126 -15.04 17.33 -10.04
C THR A 126 -14.57 16.44 -11.18
N LEU A 127 -15.08 15.22 -11.26
CA LEU A 127 -14.79 14.31 -12.36
C LEU A 127 -15.78 14.56 -13.52
N PRO A 128 -15.30 14.84 -14.77
CA PRO A 128 -16.17 15.17 -15.91
C PRO A 128 -17.22 14.08 -16.21
N ALA A 129 -16.87 12.82 -15.98
CA ALA A 129 -17.79 11.70 -16.20
C ALA A 129 -18.93 11.71 -15.16
N LEU A 130 -18.65 12.04 -13.91
CA LEU A 130 -19.67 12.11 -12.84
C LEU A 130 -20.62 13.30 -13.05
N GLN A 131 -20.10 14.46 -13.49
CA GLN A 131 -20.94 15.63 -13.81
C GLN A 131 -22.03 15.32 -14.87
N ARG A 132 -21.77 14.37 -15.76
CA ARG A 132 -22.72 13.93 -16.78
C ARG A 132 -23.78 12.94 -16.26
N LEU A 133 -23.54 12.37 -15.07
CA LEU A 133 -24.42 11.39 -14.42
C LEU A 133 -25.27 12.03 -13.30
N GLU A 134 -24.90 13.21 -12.83
CA GLU A 134 -25.73 14.01 -11.93
C GLU A 134 -26.86 14.65 -12.76
N ILE A 135 -28.04 14.04 -12.69
CA ILE A 135 -29.31 14.51 -13.26
C ILE A 135 -30.10 15.20 -12.16
#